data_6b7d405b6abff903a7c63169bab34145
#
_entry.id   6b7d405b6abff903a7c63169bab34145
#
_cell.length_a   1.000
_cell.length_b   1.000
_cell.length_c   1.000
_cell.angle_alpha   90.00
_cell.angle_beta   90.00
_cell.angle_gamma   90.00
#
_symmetry.space_group_name_H-M   'P 1'
#
loop_
_entity.id
_entity.type
_entity.pdbx_description
1 polymer ?
#
loop_
_entity_poly.entity_id
_entity_poly.type
_entity_poly.pdbx_seq_one_letter_code
_entity_poly.pdbx_strand_id
1 'polypeptide(L)'
;MKFSKAWLQEYSKEKLPETKQLEDLVTFNAFEIEEVTTFEGDDIFDIKVLPNRAHDALGHRGMARDMCALAGITFVDPHVYYHGDASDKVVPPSVVTKDKEACPRFMSVRMDGVQVTESPKWLKDRLQSIGQKSINSVVDITNYVQFCLNKPMHAYDAENIAGNTLVARYAKRGEKLTTLDDKELKLDNETLVIADADKPLGLAGIKGGKFSGISD
;
A
#
# COMPACT_ATOMS: atom_id res chain seq x y z
N MET A 1 -8.16 11.84 -0.66
CA MET A 1 -6.85 11.22 -0.39
C MET A 1 -5.76 12.25 -0.60
N LYS A 2 -4.77 12.31 0.32
CA LYS A 2 -3.71 13.32 0.27
C LYS A 2 -2.58 12.94 -0.67
N PHE A 3 -2.12 13.91 -1.47
CA PHE A 3 -1.02 13.79 -2.42
C PHE A 3 -0.02 14.91 -2.21
N SER A 4 1.25 14.58 -2.06
CA SER A 4 2.36 15.52 -1.94
C SER A 4 2.79 16.02 -3.32
N LYS A 5 2.85 17.33 -3.53
CA LYS A 5 3.32 17.91 -4.79
C LYS A 5 4.78 17.58 -5.07
N ALA A 6 5.61 17.59 -4.05
CA ALA A 6 7.02 17.20 -4.19
C ALA A 6 7.18 15.74 -4.61
N TRP A 7 6.32 14.85 -4.08
CA TRP A 7 6.32 13.45 -4.51
C TRP A 7 5.78 13.26 -5.93
N LEU A 8 4.72 13.98 -6.30
CA LEU A 8 4.19 13.99 -7.66
C LEU A 8 5.21 14.52 -8.68
N GLN A 9 6.04 15.53 -8.30
CA GLN A 9 7.07 16.10 -9.14
C GLN A 9 8.13 15.08 -9.59
N GLU A 10 8.36 14.01 -8.82
CA GLU A 10 9.33 12.96 -9.19
C GLU A 10 8.96 12.19 -10.45
N TYR A 11 7.69 12.24 -10.85
CA TYR A 11 7.18 11.60 -12.05
C TYR A 11 7.26 12.46 -13.30
N SER A 12 7.94 13.62 -13.24
CA SER A 12 8.26 14.44 -14.41
C SER A 12 9.60 15.12 -14.25
N LYS A 13 10.36 15.22 -15.35
CA LYS A 13 11.59 16.05 -15.41
C LYS A 13 11.27 17.53 -15.54
N GLU A 14 10.12 17.85 -16.12
CA GLU A 14 9.61 19.21 -16.26
C GLU A 14 8.97 19.64 -14.94
N LYS A 15 9.05 20.92 -14.62
CA LYS A 15 8.41 21.44 -13.41
C LYS A 15 6.90 21.34 -13.53
N LEU A 16 6.24 20.77 -12.52
CA LEU A 16 4.79 20.83 -12.40
C LEU A 16 4.33 22.30 -12.32
N PRO A 17 3.13 22.62 -12.83
CA PRO A 17 2.56 23.96 -12.70
C PRO A 17 2.55 24.46 -11.26
N GLU A 18 2.45 25.78 -11.09
CA GLU A 18 2.26 26.37 -9.79
C GLU A 18 0.97 25.81 -9.14
N THR A 19 0.95 25.72 -7.83
CA THR A 19 -0.08 24.99 -7.06
C THR A 19 -1.51 25.40 -7.44
N LYS A 20 -1.78 26.67 -7.55
CA LYS A 20 -3.12 27.15 -7.95
C LYS A 20 -3.49 26.76 -9.38
N GLN A 21 -2.55 26.82 -10.30
CA GLN A 21 -2.79 26.39 -11.68
C GLN A 21 -3.02 24.89 -11.76
N LEU A 22 -2.27 24.09 -11.00
CA LEU A 22 -2.44 22.63 -10.96
C LEU A 22 -3.77 22.25 -10.31
N GLU A 23 -4.16 22.93 -9.24
CA GLU A 23 -5.47 22.80 -8.59
C GLU A 23 -6.61 23.02 -9.58
N ASP A 24 -6.56 24.13 -10.33
CA ASP A 24 -7.59 24.45 -11.32
C ASP A 24 -7.63 23.41 -12.46
N LEU A 25 -6.46 23.03 -13.00
CA LEU A 25 -6.38 22.01 -14.04
C LEU A 25 -7.00 20.67 -13.61
N VAL A 26 -6.70 20.22 -12.41
CA VAL A 26 -7.19 18.94 -11.89
C VAL A 26 -8.69 19.04 -11.57
N THR A 27 -9.12 20.11 -10.89
CA THR A 27 -10.50 20.27 -10.44
C THR A 27 -11.48 20.38 -11.62
N PHE A 28 -11.12 21.12 -12.68
CA PHE A 28 -12.03 21.32 -13.81
C PHE A 28 -11.98 20.20 -14.86
N ASN A 29 -11.01 19.30 -14.81
CA ASN A 29 -10.84 18.32 -15.88
C ASN A 29 -10.84 16.86 -15.43
N ALA A 30 -10.59 16.55 -14.15
CA ALA A 30 -10.41 15.16 -13.73
C ALA A 30 -10.94 14.80 -12.34
N PHE A 31 -10.50 15.50 -11.28
CA PHE A 31 -10.81 15.16 -9.90
C PHE A 31 -11.15 16.40 -9.08
N GLU A 32 -12.09 16.25 -8.15
CA GLU A 32 -12.38 17.29 -7.16
C GLU A 32 -11.24 17.37 -6.14
N ILE A 33 -10.62 18.55 -6.01
CA ILE A 33 -9.69 18.86 -4.93
C ILE A 33 -10.51 19.50 -3.81
N GLU A 34 -10.56 18.83 -2.66
CA GLU A 34 -11.32 19.27 -1.48
C GLU A 34 -10.56 20.32 -0.70
N GLU A 35 -9.24 20.19 -0.60
CA GLU A 35 -8.39 21.10 0.16
C GLU A 35 -6.96 21.08 -0.37
N VAL A 36 -6.27 22.21 -0.25
CA VAL A 36 -4.82 22.32 -0.41
C VAL A 36 -4.21 22.86 0.87
N THR A 37 -3.30 22.09 1.47
CA THR A 37 -2.58 22.44 2.69
C THR A 37 -1.08 22.46 2.44
N THR A 38 -0.28 22.88 3.42
CA THR A 38 1.18 22.86 3.32
C THR A 38 1.76 22.06 4.47
N PHE A 39 2.71 21.18 4.18
CA PHE A 39 3.48 20.43 5.16
C PHE A 39 4.98 20.59 4.87
N GLU A 40 5.72 21.20 5.81
CA GLU A 40 7.18 21.47 5.69
C GLU A 40 7.60 22.10 4.35
N GLY A 41 6.76 22.99 3.81
CA GLY A 41 7.02 23.69 2.54
C GLY A 41 6.61 22.93 1.28
N ASP A 42 6.01 21.74 1.43
CA ASP A 42 5.39 20.98 0.34
C ASP A 42 3.88 21.21 0.31
N ASP A 43 3.32 21.43 -0.87
CA ASP A 43 1.87 21.55 -1.05
C ASP A 43 1.21 20.18 -1.11
N ILE A 44 0.18 20.00 -0.30
CA ILE A 44 -0.55 18.75 -0.16
C ILE A 44 -1.97 18.92 -0.67
N PHE A 45 -2.32 18.19 -1.71
CA PHE A 45 -3.66 18.18 -2.29
C PHE A 45 -4.51 17.08 -1.65
N ASP A 46 -5.63 17.41 -1.05
CA ASP A 46 -6.64 16.41 -0.70
C ASP A 46 -7.62 16.23 -1.86
N ILE A 47 -7.49 15.10 -2.53
CA ILE A 47 -8.20 14.80 -3.78
C ILE A 47 -9.24 13.72 -3.55
N LYS A 48 -10.46 13.98 -3.98
CA LYS A 48 -11.56 13.01 -3.95
C LYS A 48 -11.44 12.05 -5.13
N VAL A 49 -10.96 10.86 -4.87
CA VAL A 49 -10.88 9.79 -5.86
C VAL A 49 -12.12 8.91 -5.77
N LEU A 50 -12.94 8.91 -6.81
CA LEU A 50 -14.16 8.11 -6.87
C LEU A 50 -13.86 6.63 -7.15
N PRO A 51 -14.78 5.70 -6.82
CA PRO A 51 -14.56 4.25 -6.98
C PRO A 51 -14.18 3.80 -8.38
N ASN A 52 -14.69 4.46 -9.43
CA ASN A 52 -14.36 4.16 -10.84
C ASN A 52 -12.90 4.44 -11.20
N ARG A 53 -12.18 5.26 -10.41
CA ARG A 53 -10.76 5.59 -10.58
C ARG A 53 -9.89 5.06 -9.44
N ALA A 54 -10.48 4.31 -8.49
CA ALA A 54 -9.74 3.76 -7.36
C ALA A 54 -8.63 2.78 -7.79
N HIS A 55 -8.81 2.09 -8.90
CA HIS A 55 -7.83 1.09 -9.39
C HIS A 55 -6.53 1.70 -9.89
N ASP A 56 -6.49 2.98 -10.26
CA ASP A 56 -5.32 3.65 -10.83
C ASP A 56 -4.92 4.94 -10.10
N ALA A 57 -5.89 5.74 -9.62
CA ALA A 57 -5.63 7.08 -9.10
C ALA A 57 -5.45 7.17 -7.57
N LEU A 58 -5.56 6.08 -6.82
CA LEU A 58 -5.28 6.05 -5.37
C LEU A 58 -3.77 5.92 -5.02
N GLY A 59 -2.88 6.20 -5.95
CA GLY A 59 -1.44 6.24 -5.74
C GLY A 59 -0.79 7.38 -6.50
N HIS A 60 0.34 7.87 -5.98
CA HIS A 60 1.05 9.02 -6.56
C HIS A 60 1.41 8.81 -8.03
N ARG A 61 1.81 7.59 -8.40
CA ARG A 61 2.14 7.23 -9.79
C ARG A 61 0.96 7.46 -10.75
N GLY A 62 -0.23 6.99 -10.38
CA GLY A 62 -1.43 7.14 -11.22
C GLY A 62 -1.91 8.58 -11.29
N MET A 63 -1.95 9.27 -10.15
CA MET A 63 -2.31 10.68 -10.08
C MET A 63 -1.32 11.57 -10.84
N ALA A 64 -0.01 11.33 -10.70
CA ALA A 64 1.01 12.07 -11.44
C ALA A 64 0.88 11.89 -12.96
N ARG A 65 0.52 10.69 -13.42
CA ARG A 65 0.28 10.45 -14.86
C ARG A 65 -0.85 11.33 -15.40
N ASP A 66 -1.95 11.44 -14.66
CA ASP A 66 -3.07 12.30 -15.05
C ASP A 66 -2.69 13.78 -14.97
N MET A 67 -2.02 14.22 -13.91
CA MET A 67 -1.56 15.60 -13.79
C MET A 67 -0.57 16.00 -14.88
N CYS A 68 0.36 15.12 -15.25
CA CYS A 68 1.27 15.35 -16.36
C CYS A 68 0.51 15.49 -17.68
N ALA A 69 -0.47 14.63 -17.92
CA ALA A 69 -1.30 14.71 -19.14
C ALA A 69 -2.11 16.01 -19.21
N LEU A 70 -2.72 16.43 -18.11
CA LEU A 70 -3.47 17.68 -18.02
C LEU A 70 -2.57 18.92 -18.21
N ALA A 71 -1.36 18.87 -17.66
CA ALA A 71 -0.38 19.96 -17.78
C ALA A 71 0.38 19.97 -19.13
N GLY A 72 0.22 18.95 -19.97
CA GLY A 72 0.93 18.81 -21.23
C GLY A 72 2.44 18.56 -21.08
N ILE A 73 2.86 17.96 -19.94
CA ILE A 73 4.25 17.62 -19.65
C ILE A 73 4.49 16.11 -19.69
N THR A 74 5.76 15.72 -19.83
CA THR A 74 6.13 14.31 -19.99
C THR A 74 6.11 13.56 -18.65
N PHE A 75 5.29 12.52 -18.57
CA PHE A 75 5.32 11.58 -17.45
C PHE A 75 6.56 10.67 -17.55
N VAL A 76 7.30 10.53 -16.45
CA VAL A 76 8.45 9.63 -16.32
C VAL A 76 8.26 8.81 -15.06
N ASP A 77 8.28 7.48 -15.17
CA ASP A 77 8.25 6.62 -14.00
C ASP A 77 9.66 6.50 -13.40
N PRO A 78 9.91 7.03 -12.17
CA PRO A 78 11.23 6.94 -11.56
C PRO A 78 11.54 5.54 -11.00
N HIS A 79 10.55 4.66 -10.93
CA HIS A 79 10.72 3.35 -10.34
C HIS A 79 11.38 2.40 -11.35
N VAL A 80 12.61 2.03 -11.03
CA VAL A 80 13.33 0.96 -11.76
C VAL A 80 12.78 -0.37 -11.22
N TYR A 81 12.13 -1.13 -12.10
CA TYR A 81 11.72 -2.49 -11.76
C TYR A 81 12.97 -3.36 -11.65
N TYR A 82 13.33 -3.70 -10.42
CA TYR A 82 14.42 -4.63 -10.17
C TYR A 82 13.96 -6.06 -10.48
N HIS A 83 14.57 -6.65 -11.47
CA HIS A 83 14.44 -8.08 -11.76
C HIS A 83 15.63 -8.81 -11.11
N GLY A 84 15.71 -8.74 -9.78
CA GLY A 84 16.74 -9.48 -9.05
C GLY A 84 16.51 -10.98 -9.12
N ASP A 85 17.60 -11.73 -9.19
CA ASP A 85 17.53 -13.17 -9.10
C ASP A 85 17.03 -13.57 -7.71
N ALA A 86 16.02 -14.42 -7.67
CA ALA A 86 15.61 -15.04 -6.42
C ALA A 86 16.75 -15.94 -5.93
N SER A 87 17.07 -15.88 -4.65
CA SER A 87 18.05 -16.79 -4.07
C SER A 87 17.44 -18.18 -3.91
N ASP A 88 18.06 -19.20 -4.50
CA ASP A 88 17.68 -20.59 -4.32
C ASP A 88 17.78 -21.07 -2.87
N LYS A 89 18.41 -20.27 -2.00
CA LYS A 89 18.57 -20.56 -0.57
C LYS A 89 17.36 -20.14 0.27
N VAL A 90 16.52 -19.26 -0.25
CA VAL A 90 15.33 -18.75 0.46
C VAL A 90 14.09 -19.49 -0.05
N VAL A 91 13.49 -20.30 0.80
CA VAL A 91 12.27 -21.02 0.45
C VAL A 91 11.06 -20.11 0.67
N PRO A 92 10.37 -19.69 -0.41
CA PRO A 92 9.17 -18.87 -0.27
C PRO A 92 8.04 -19.66 0.40
N PRO A 93 7.08 -18.99 1.05
CA PRO A 93 5.88 -19.67 1.52
C PRO A 93 5.07 -20.21 0.35
N SER A 94 4.42 -21.35 0.56
CA SER A 94 3.40 -21.83 -0.36
C SER A 94 2.21 -20.86 -0.35
N VAL A 95 1.73 -20.45 -1.52
CA VAL A 95 0.58 -19.58 -1.65
C VAL A 95 -0.58 -20.32 -2.30
N VAL A 96 -1.70 -20.39 -1.62
CA VAL A 96 -2.90 -21.09 -2.09
C VAL A 96 -4.11 -20.16 -2.11
N THR A 97 -4.80 -20.11 -3.23
CA THR A 97 -6.10 -19.44 -3.34
C THR A 97 -7.19 -20.49 -3.44
N LYS A 98 -8.04 -20.60 -2.43
CA LYS A 98 -9.12 -21.61 -2.39
C LYS A 98 -10.33 -21.20 -3.23
N ASP A 99 -10.58 -19.91 -3.35
CA ASP A 99 -11.64 -19.35 -4.18
C ASP A 99 -11.03 -18.32 -5.14
N LYS A 100 -11.04 -18.66 -6.42
CA LYS A 100 -10.44 -17.82 -7.46
C LYS A 100 -11.33 -16.65 -7.90
N GLU A 101 -12.61 -16.67 -7.59
CA GLU A 101 -13.51 -15.54 -7.84
C GLU A 101 -13.29 -14.47 -6.76
N ALA A 102 -13.23 -14.87 -5.50
CA ALA A 102 -13.00 -13.97 -4.38
C ALA A 102 -11.56 -13.44 -4.34
N CYS A 103 -10.56 -14.27 -4.71
CA CYS A 103 -9.15 -13.89 -4.75
C CYS A 103 -8.49 -14.51 -5.99
N PRO A 104 -8.57 -13.85 -7.16
CA PRO A 104 -8.03 -14.39 -8.42
C PRO A 104 -6.51 -14.50 -8.42
N ARG A 105 -5.82 -13.65 -7.64
CA ARG A 105 -4.37 -13.65 -7.54
C ARG A 105 -3.90 -13.22 -6.16
N PHE A 106 -3.07 -14.05 -5.53
CA PHE A 106 -2.34 -13.74 -4.31
C PHE A 106 -0.87 -14.10 -4.50
N MET A 107 0.02 -13.21 -4.08
CA MET A 107 1.47 -13.38 -4.26
C MET A 107 2.16 -13.07 -2.95
N SER A 108 3.25 -13.78 -2.68
CA SER A 108 4.15 -13.50 -1.56
C SER A 108 5.60 -13.58 -2.01
N VAL A 109 6.45 -12.86 -1.30
CA VAL A 109 7.90 -12.91 -1.42
C VAL A 109 8.46 -13.08 -0.02
N ARG A 110 9.44 -13.96 0.16
CA ARG A 110 10.19 -14.08 1.41
C ARG A 110 11.50 -13.31 1.28
N MET A 111 11.82 -12.56 2.30
CA MET A 111 13.08 -11.83 2.44
C MET A 111 13.71 -12.25 3.77
N ASP A 112 14.95 -12.74 3.72
CA ASP A 112 15.72 -13.10 4.92
C ASP A 112 16.75 -12.02 5.23
N GLY A 113 17.17 -11.92 6.49
CA GLY A 113 18.17 -10.96 6.94
C GLY A 113 17.64 -9.52 7.03
N VAL A 114 16.32 -9.34 7.03
CA VAL A 114 15.69 -8.02 7.25
C VAL A 114 15.86 -7.62 8.70
N GLN A 115 16.32 -6.39 8.93
CA GLN A 115 16.37 -5.78 10.25
C GLN A 115 15.25 -4.76 10.38
N VAL A 116 14.42 -4.93 11.40
CA VAL A 116 13.38 -3.95 11.74
C VAL A 116 14.06 -2.80 12.47
N THR A 117 14.01 -1.61 11.89
CA THR A 117 14.65 -0.40 12.41
C THR A 117 13.73 0.79 12.29
N GLU A 118 14.13 1.91 12.85
CA GLU A 118 13.48 3.19 12.56
C GLU A 118 13.65 3.54 11.07
N SER A 119 12.60 4.05 10.46
CA SER A 119 12.63 4.46 9.05
C SER A 119 13.56 5.64 8.81
N PRO A 120 14.24 5.71 7.67
CA PRO A 120 15.02 6.88 7.31
C PRO A 120 14.15 8.13 7.17
N LYS A 121 14.75 9.29 7.46
CA LYS A 121 14.01 10.58 7.51
C LYS A 121 13.15 10.83 6.26
N TRP A 122 13.70 10.60 5.06
CA TRP A 122 12.97 10.84 3.82
C TRP A 122 11.67 10.02 3.70
N LEU A 123 11.68 8.77 4.22
CA LEU A 123 10.50 7.90 4.18
C LEU A 123 9.44 8.36 5.19
N LYS A 124 9.90 8.74 6.40
CA LYS A 124 9.02 9.31 7.43
C LYS A 124 8.36 10.60 6.96
N ASP A 125 9.15 11.55 6.46
CA ASP A 125 8.63 12.84 5.98
C ASP A 125 7.58 12.65 4.88
N ARG A 126 7.85 11.75 3.95
CA ARG A 126 6.95 11.44 2.84
C ARG A 126 5.62 10.83 3.28
N LEU A 127 5.64 9.89 4.21
CA LEU A 127 4.43 9.32 4.78
C LEU A 127 3.67 10.33 5.65
N GLN A 128 4.38 11.11 6.45
CA GLN A 128 3.79 12.13 7.31
C GLN A 128 3.13 13.26 6.50
N SER A 129 3.70 13.66 5.37
CA SER A 129 3.12 14.70 4.50
C SER A 129 1.71 14.34 4.02
N ILE A 130 1.44 13.06 3.82
CA ILE A 130 0.12 12.55 3.43
C ILE A 130 -0.72 12.06 4.63
N GLY A 131 -0.30 12.41 5.86
CA GLY A 131 -1.03 12.12 7.10
C GLY A 131 -0.86 10.70 7.65
N GLN A 132 0.14 9.93 7.18
CA GLN A 132 0.44 8.61 7.70
C GLN A 132 1.43 8.69 8.86
N LYS A 133 1.25 7.82 9.87
CA LYS A 133 2.24 7.64 10.92
C LYS A 133 3.36 6.73 10.44
N SER A 134 4.60 7.11 10.74
CA SER A 134 5.72 6.20 10.65
C SER A 134 5.69 5.23 11.84
N ILE A 135 5.95 3.96 11.58
CA ILE A 135 5.94 2.87 12.57
C ILE A 135 7.35 2.27 12.68
N ASN A 136 7.78 1.54 11.67
CA ASN A 136 9.12 1.00 11.52
C ASN A 136 9.46 0.84 10.03
N SER A 137 10.72 0.57 9.71
CA SER A 137 11.20 0.51 8.33
C SER A 137 10.41 -0.47 7.44
N VAL A 138 9.99 -1.61 7.95
CA VAL A 138 9.29 -2.63 7.17
C VAL A 138 7.85 -2.20 6.88
N VAL A 139 7.13 -1.76 7.90
CA VAL A 139 5.73 -1.30 7.75
C VAL A 139 5.67 -0.05 6.89
N ASP A 140 6.60 0.89 7.08
CA ASP A 140 6.65 2.13 6.34
C ASP A 140 6.97 1.91 4.86
N ILE A 141 7.85 0.95 4.52
CA ILE A 141 8.10 0.55 3.13
C ILE A 141 6.83 -0.01 2.49
N THR A 142 6.07 -0.87 3.18
CA THR A 142 4.81 -1.40 2.63
C THR A 142 3.78 -0.29 2.40
N ASN A 143 3.67 0.65 3.34
CA ASN A 143 2.82 1.84 3.19
C ASN A 143 3.29 2.74 2.04
N TYR A 144 4.61 3.00 1.94
CA TYR A 144 5.18 3.77 0.84
C TYR A 144 4.83 3.16 -0.53
N VAL A 145 5.02 1.86 -0.70
CA VAL A 145 4.68 1.17 -1.96
C VAL A 145 3.18 1.27 -2.24
N GLN A 146 2.33 1.12 -1.23
CA GLN A 146 0.89 1.29 -1.38
C GLN A 146 0.52 2.68 -1.89
N PHE A 147 1.00 3.75 -1.24
CA PHE A 147 0.68 5.13 -1.62
C PHE A 147 1.41 5.60 -2.88
N CYS A 148 2.51 4.96 -3.22
CA CYS A 148 3.25 5.19 -4.46
C CYS A 148 2.54 4.56 -5.66
N LEU A 149 2.29 3.25 -5.60
CA LEU A 149 1.89 2.43 -6.74
C LEU A 149 0.41 2.02 -6.72
N ASN A 150 -0.33 2.36 -5.69
CA ASN A 150 -1.70 1.87 -5.46
C ASN A 150 -1.75 0.33 -5.38
N LYS A 151 -0.77 -0.26 -4.69
CA LYS A 151 -0.69 -1.72 -4.49
C LYS A 151 -0.59 -2.02 -2.99
N PRO A 152 -1.74 -2.29 -2.34
CA PRO A 152 -1.74 -2.67 -0.93
C PRO A 152 -0.86 -3.88 -0.69
N MET A 153 -0.01 -3.77 0.32
CA MET A 153 0.90 -4.83 0.77
C MET A 153 0.71 -5.09 2.26
N HIS A 154 1.09 -6.28 2.69
CA HIS A 154 1.19 -6.61 4.11
C HIS A 154 2.47 -7.39 4.36
N ALA A 155 3.18 -7.06 5.42
CA ALA A 155 4.36 -7.77 5.85
C ALA A 155 3.98 -8.73 7.00
N TYR A 156 4.42 -9.97 6.88
CA TYR A 156 4.29 -11.01 7.88
C TYR A 156 5.66 -11.39 8.42
N ASP A 157 5.73 -11.67 9.70
CA ASP A 157 6.88 -12.37 10.27
C ASP A 157 6.84 -13.84 9.80
N ALA A 158 7.85 -14.23 9.01
CA ALA A 158 7.89 -15.56 8.42
C ALA A 158 7.98 -16.68 9.45
N GLU A 159 8.53 -16.42 10.65
CA GLU A 159 8.61 -17.39 11.73
C GLU A 159 7.25 -17.66 12.39
N ASN A 160 6.32 -16.71 12.26
CA ASN A 160 4.97 -16.80 12.81
C ASN A 160 3.95 -17.40 11.82
N ILE A 161 4.39 -17.88 10.63
CA ILE A 161 3.52 -18.49 9.62
C ILE A 161 3.57 -20.01 9.74
N ALA A 162 2.51 -20.59 10.29
CA ALA A 162 2.41 -22.04 10.45
C ALA A 162 2.42 -22.76 9.10
N GLY A 163 3.23 -23.82 9.01
CA GLY A 163 3.37 -24.64 7.81
C GLY A 163 4.00 -23.94 6.61
N ASN A 164 4.66 -22.78 6.80
CA ASN A 164 5.22 -21.96 5.71
C ASN A 164 4.23 -21.79 4.55
N THR A 165 2.96 -21.53 4.86
CA THR A 165 1.87 -21.50 3.88
C THR A 165 0.94 -20.32 4.14
N LEU A 166 0.61 -19.58 3.09
CA LEU A 166 -0.40 -18.53 3.09
C LEU A 166 -1.58 -18.95 2.21
N VAL A 167 -2.79 -18.88 2.78
CA VAL A 167 -4.02 -19.33 2.13
C VAL A 167 -5.04 -18.20 2.10
N ALA A 168 -5.43 -17.77 0.90
CA ALA A 168 -6.62 -16.94 0.73
C ALA A 168 -7.85 -17.86 0.69
N ARG A 169 -8.74 -17.74 1.68
CA ARG A 169 -9.95 -18.57 1.83
C ARG A 169 -11.04 -17.84 2.61
N TYR A 170 -12.24 -18.32 2.49
CA TYR A 170 -13.30 -17.96 3.44
C TYR A 170 -13.00 -18.52 4.82
N ALA A 171 -13.35 -17.76 5.86
CA ALA A 171 -13.20 -18.19 7.23
C ALA A 171 -14.15 -19.38 7.54
N LYS A 172 -13.80 -20.19 8.52
CA LYS A 172 -14.69 -21.17 9.09
C LYS A 172 -15.62 -20.48 10.09
N ARG A 173 -16.87 -20.90 10.14
CA ARG A 173 -17.85 -20.32 11.05
C ARG A 173 -17.36 -20.39 12.51
N GLY A 174 -17.24 -19.22 13.14
CA GLY A 174 -16.80 -19.10 14.51
C GLY A 174 -15.29 -19.02 14.71
N GLU A 175 -14.48 -19.02 13.64
CA GLU A 175 -13.06 -18.66 13.76
C GLU A 175 -12.92 -17.27 14.40
N LYS A 176 -11.84 -17.08 15.14
CA LYS A 176 -11.55 -15.81 15.79
C LYS A 176 -10.33 -15.17 15.18
N LEU A 177 -10.35 -13.85 15.07
CA LEU A 177 -9.22 -13.03 14.67
C LEU A 177 -9.11 -11.82 15.60
N THR A 178 -7.93 -11.59 16.17
CA THR A 178 -7.61 -10.31 16.82
C THR A 178 -6.92 -9.43 15.81
N THR A 179 -7.49 -8.27 15.52
CA THR A 179 -6.93 -7.31 14.56
C THR A 179 -5.80 -6.47 15.17
N LEU A 180 -5.05 -5.75 14.33
CA LEU A 180 -3.96 -4.86 14.76
C LEU A 180 -4.40 -3.75 15.74
N ASP A 181 -5.69 -3.41 15.78
CA ASP A 181 -6.28 -2.44 16.73
C ASP A 181 -6.95 -3.13 17.93
N ASP A 182 -6.51 -4.33 18.29
CA ASP A 182 -6.94 -5.10 19.46
C ASP A 182 -8.44 -5.48 19.50
N LYS A 183 -9.12 -5.51 18.35
CA LYS A 183 -10.50 -5.97 18.29
C LYS A 183 -10.54 -7.47 18.06
N GLU A 184 -11.24 -8.18 18.97
CA GLU A 184 -11.62 -9.58 18.74
C GLU A 184 -12.82 -9.67 17.79
N LEU A 185 -12.63 -10.35 16.67
CA LEU A 185 -13.69 -10.62 15.69
C LEU A 185 -14.03 -12.11 15.72
N LYS A 186 -15.33 -12.41 15.71
CA LYS A 186 -15.85 -13.74 15.44
C LYS A 186 -16.28 -13.79 13.99
N LEU A 187 -15.57 -14.57 13.21
CA LEU A 187 -15.73 -14.61 11.77
C LEU A 187 -16.88 -15.56 11.37
N ASP A 188 -17.49 -15.27 10.25
CA ASP A 188 -18.45 -16.11 9.57
C ASP A 188 -17.86 -16.73 8.29
N ASN A 189 -18.64 -17.55 7.62
CA ASN A 189 -18.22 -18.23 6.39
C ASN A 189 -18.32 -17.38 5.12
N GLU A 190 -18.68 -16.10 5.23
CA GLU A 190 -18.70 -15.12 4.14
C GLU A 190 -17.48 -14.18 4.20
N THR A 191 -16.73 -14.22 5.29
CA THR A 191 -15.56 -13.38 5.51
C THR A 191 -14.33 -13.98 4.84
N LEU A 192 -13.76 -13.27 3.86
CA LEU A 192 -12.49 -13.66 3.22
C LEU A 192 -11.31 -13.31 4.12
N VAL A 193 -10.43 -14.27 4.34
CA VAL A 193 -9.24 -14.14 5.19
C VAL A 193 -7.98 -14.59 4.47
N ILE A 194 -6.84 -14.02 4.88
CA ILE A 194 -5.54 -14.64 4.69
C ILE A 194 -5.27 -15.47 5.94
N ALA A 195 -4.95 -16.73 5.76
CA ALA A 195 -4.69 -17.69 6.83
C ALA A 195 -3.36 -18.40 6.59
N ASP A 196 -2.81 -18.97 7.64
CA ASP A 196 -1.77 -20.02 7.54
C ASP A 196 -2.39 -21.43 7.60
N ALA A 197 -1.58 -22.43 7.90
CA ALA A 197 -2.06 -23.81 8.03
C ALA A 197 -3.06 -23.97 9.19
N ASP A 198 -2.98 -23.16 10.23
CA ASP A 198 -3.71 -23.34 11.50
C ASP A 198 -4.83 -22.33 11.69
N LYS A 199 -4.61 -21.05 11.41
CA LYS A 199 -5.50 -19.95 11.83
C LYS A 199 -5.57 -18.81 10.80
N PRO A 200 -6.60 -17.93 10.87
CA PRO A 200 -6.63 -16.68 10.11
C PRO A 200 -5.57 -15.71 10.64
N LEU A 201 -4.86 -15.08 9.71
CA LEU A 201 -3.82 -14.10 9.96
C LEU A 201 -4.29 -12.66 9.75
N GLY A 202 -5.37 -12.47 8.99
CA GLY A 202 -5.94 -11.16 8.71
C GLY A 202 -7.20 -11.24 7.86
N LEU A 203 -7.95 -10.14 7.82
CA LEU A 203 -9.05 -9.94 6.89
C LEU A 203 -8.48 -9.58 5.52
N ALA A 204 -8.76 -10.39 4.51
CA ALA A 204 -8.17 -10.21 3.19
C ALA A 204 -8.54 -8.85 2.58
N GLY A 205 -7.53 -8.06 2.22
CA GLY A 205 -7.70 -6.72 1.63
C GLY A 205 -8.23 -5.64 2.58
N ILE A 206 -8.42 -5.94 3.87
CA ILE A 206 -9.02 -5.01 4.84
C ILE A 206 -8.03 -4.70 5.98
N LYS A 207 -7.60 -5.72 6.74
CA LYS A 207 -6.81 -5.49 7.96
C LYS A 207 -6.01 -6.73 8.38
N GLY A 208 -4.74 -6.51 8.72
CA GLY A 208 -3.90 -7.56 9.31
C GLY A 208 -4.32 -7.96 10.72
N GLY A 209 -3.93 -9.17 11.11
CA GLY A 209 -4.09 -9.67 12.46
C GLY A 209 -2.89 -9.32 13.34
N LYS A 210 -3.12 -9.19 14.65
CA LYS A 210 -2.13 -8.78 15.64
C LYS A 210 -0.93 -9.73 15.72
N PHE A 211 -1.18 -11.03 15.62
CA PHE A 211 -0.18 -12.07 15.90
C PHE A 211 0.63 -12.53 14.69
N SER A 212 0.42 -11.92 13.54
CA SER A 212 1.14 -12.22 12.30
C SER A 212 1.91 -11.03 11.74
N GLY A 213 1.78 -9.87 12.37
CA GLY A 213 2.50 -8.65 12.00
C GLY A 213 3.98 -8.72 12.35
N ILE A 214 4.73 -7.76 11.82
CA ILE A 214 6.14 -7.58 12.14
C ILE A 214 6.25 -7.12 13.60
N SER A 215 7.02 -7.86 14.37
CA SER A 215 7.44 -7.50 15.75
C SER A 215 8.83 -6.86 15.71
N ASP A 216 9.10 -6.07 16.74
CA ASP A 216 10.42 -5.46 16.99
C ASP A 216 11.49 -6.52 17.29
#